data_498988556e2134f06135e5ff0ce49dec
#
_entry.id   498988556e2134f06135e5ff0ce49dec
#
_cell.length_a   1.000
_cell.length_b   1.000
_cell.length_c   1.000
_cell.angle_alpha   90.00
_cell.angle_beta   90.00
_cell.angle_gamma   90.00
#
_symmetry.space_group_name_H-M   'P 1'
#
loop_
_entity.id
_entity.type
_entity.pdbx_description
1 polymer ?
#
loop_
_entity_poly.entity_id
_entity_poly.type
_entity_poly.pdbx_seq_one_letter_code
_entity_poly.pdbx_strand_id
1 'polypeptide(L)'
;VDAVAQGTKHGLLFVFNRETGEPLWPIEERPVPASELEGEKAWPTQPFPTKPPPLMRQKYTEADASNISPKTHQLTLDRIKASPNFGPFPAPGLNETVMFPGFDGGMEWGGGAADPDGIYYVNVNEMPWLLQMIETRKADGSKLVRGERDYKIFCGACHGLDRKGNKQAGFPPLLGIGDRKTRAEIELITRQGGGRMPG
;
A
#
# COMPACT_ATOMS: atom_id res chain seq x y z
N VAL A 1 -29.88 18.25 -13.33
CA VAL A 1 -30.22 16.86 -13.00
C VAL A 1 -29.82 16.60 -11.55
N ASP A 2 -30.73 16.04 -10.77
CA ASP A 2 -30.41 15.59 -9.43
C ASP A 2 -29.49 14.38 -9.52
N ALA A 3 -28.36 14.44 -8.84
CA ALA A 3 -27.30 13.44 -8.97
C ALA A 3 -26.82 12.90 -7.63
N VAL A 4 -26.24 11.72 -7.66
CA VAL A 4 -25.47 11.13 -6.55
C VAL A 4 -24.02 11.07 -6.98
N ALA A 5 -23.14 11.66 -6.17
CA ALA A 5 -21.69 11.64 -6.38
C ALA A 5 -21.05 10.68 -5.37
N GLN A 6 -20.43 9.61 -5.88
CA GLN A 6 -19.75 8.59 -5.08
C GLN A 6 -18.24 8.69 -5.26
N GLY A 7 -17.57 9.17 -4.22
CA GLY A 7 -16.11 9.12 -4.14
C GLY A 7 -15.60 7.73 -3.77
N THR A 8 -14.41 7.38 -4.26
CA THR A 8 -13.78 6.09 -4.00
C THR A 8 -12.40 6.23 -3.35
N LYS A 9 -11.93 5.16 -2.73
CA LYS A 9 -10.57 5.09 -2.18
C LYS A 9 -9.46 5.34 -3.21
N HIS A 10 -9.74 5.09 -4.49
CA HIS A 10 -8.80 5.36 -5.58
C HIS A 10 -8.78 6.83 -6.05
N GLY A 11 -9.58 7.69 -5.43
CA GLY A 11 -9.68 9.10 -5.82
C GLY A 11 -10.53 9.33 -7.07
N LEU A 12 -11.29 8.34 -7.52
CA LEU A 12 -12.24 8.46 -8.61
C LEU A 12 -13.60 8.92 -8.06
N LEU A 13 -14.30 9.76 -8.81
CA LEU A 13 -15.65 10.22 -8.49
C LEU A 13 -16.62 9.72 -9.56
N PHE A 14 -17.54 8.84 -9.15
CA PHE A 14 -18.63 8.38 -10.00
C PHE A 14 -19.88 9.22 -9.73
N VAL A 15 -20.52 9.69 -10.79
CA VAL A 15 -21.72 10.52 -10.66
C VAL A 15 -22.86 9.92 -11.47
N PHE A 16 -23.97 9.68 -10.79
CA PHE A 16 -25.12 9.00 -11.35
C PHE A 16 -26.36 9.90 -11.26
N ASN A 17 -27.27 9.76 -12.21
CA ASN A 17 -28.62 10.30 -12.07
C ASN A 17 -29.29 9.63 -10.87
N ARG A 18 -29.79 10.44 -9.93
CA ARG A 18 -30.38 9.94 -8.69
C ARG A 18 -31.65 9.09 -8.89
N GLU A 19 -32.40 9.36 -9.96
CA GLU A 19 -33.67 8.68 -10.22
C GLU A 19 -33.49 7.40 -11.01
N THR A 20 -32.58 7.42 -12.01
CA THR A 20 -32.42 6.29 -12.94
C THR A 20 -31.23 5.39 -12.62
N GLY A 21 -30.26 5.88 -11.86
CA GLY A 21 -28.99 5.20 -11.61
C GLY A 21 -28.02 5.22 -12.79
N GLU A 22 -28.37 5.87 -13.89
CA GLU A 22 -27.50 5.97 -15.05
C GLU A 22 -26.31 6.90 -14.78
N PRO A 23 -25.08 6.54 -15.19
CA PRO A 23 -23.94 7.42 -15.04
C PRO A 23 -24.11 8.68 -15.90
N LEU A 24 -23.78 9.85 -15.34
CA LEU A 24 -23.84 11.12 -16.08
C LEU A 24 -22.74 11.27 -17.13
N TRP A 25 -21.65 10.54 -16.97
CA TRP A 25 -20.56 10.45 -17.95
C TRP A 25 -20.20 9.00 -18.17
N PRO A 26 -19.72 8.62 -19.37
CA PRO A 26 -19.31 7.26 -19.65
C PRO A 26 -18.31 6.72 -18.63
N ILE A 27 -18.49 5.45 -18.29
CA ILE A 27 -17.54 4.68 -17.47
C ILE A 27 -16.84 3.71 -18.42
N GLU A 28 -15.52 3.75 -18.47
CA GLU A 28 -14.69 2.92 -19.33
C GLU A 28 -14.03 1.81 -18.53
N GLU A 29 -14.13 0.57 -19.02
CA GLU A 29 -13.33 -0.53 -18.51
C GLU A 29 -11.90 -0.41 -19.04
N ARG A 30 -10.94 -0.21 -18.13
CA ARG A 30 -9.53 -0.06 -18.49
C ARG A 30 -8.70 -1.22 -17.95
N PRO A 31 -7.73 -1.75 -18.74
CA PRO A 31 -6.85 -2.81 -18.28
C PRO A 31 -6.09 -2.43 -17.02
N VAL A 32 -5.95 -3.41 -16.12
CA VAL A 32 -5.15 -3.29 -14.90
C VAL A 32 -4.12 -4.42 -14.83
N PRO A 33 -3.04 -4.27 -14.05
CA PRO A 33 -2.02 -5.31 -13.94
C PRO A 33 -2.58 -6.64 -13.45
N ALA A 34 -2.18 -7.73 -14.10
CA ALA A 34 -2.49 -9.07 -13.62
C ALA A 34 -1.65 -9.42 -12.38
N SER A 35 -2.18 -10.30 -11.53
CA SER A 35 -1.40 -10.87 -10.44
C SER A 35 -0.41 -11.93 -10.96
N GLU A 36 0.79 -11.94 -10.37
CA GLU A 36 1.80 -12.99 -10.59
C GLU A 36 1.76 -14.08 -9.52
N LEU A 37 0.84 -13.98 -8.54
CA LEU A 37 0.71 -14.94 -7.46
C LEU A 37 -0.02 -16.20 -7.92
N GLU A 38 0.54 -17.35 -7.59
CA GLU A 38 -0.07 -18.64 -7.90
C GLU A 38 -1.46 -18.75 -7.25
N GLY A 39 -2.46 -19.10 -8.07
CA GLY A 39 -3.83 -19.27 -7.61
C GLY A 39 -4.66 -17.99 -7.56
N GLU A 40 -4.06 -16.81 -7.72
CA GLU A 40 -4.79 -15.56 -7.83
C GLU A 40 -5.22 -15.28 -9.28
N LYS A 41 -6.49 -14.88 -9.44
CA LYS A 41 -7.06 -14.46 -10.72
C LYS A 41 -7.67 -13.08 -10.55
N ALA A 42 -6.85 -12.06 -10.72
CA ALA A 42 -7.33 -10.68 -10.72
C ALA A 42 -8.27 -10.45 -11.93
N TRP A 43 -9.31 -9.63 -11.74
CA TRP A 43 -10.14 -9.20 -12.86
C TRP A 43 -9.32 -8.31 -13.81
N PRO A 44 -9.37 -8.53 -15.12
CA PRO A 44 -8.42 -7.90 -16.05
C PRO A 44 -8.63 -6.40 -16.27
N THR A 45 -9.81 -5.88 -15.91
CA THR A 45 -10.15 -4.46 -16.08
C THR A 45 -10.75 -3.88 -14.81
N GLN A 46 -10.77 -2.55 -14.73
CA GLN A 46 -11.49 -1.82 -13.69
C GLN A 46 -12.24 -0.64 -14.32
N PRO A 47 -13.38 -0.22 -13.74
CA PRO A 47 -14.16 0.90 -14.25
C PRO A 47 -13.51 2.24 -13.93
N PHE A 48 -13.39 3.10 -14.93
CA PHE A 48 -12.89 4.47 -14.80
C PHE A 48 -13.93 5.45 -15.35
N PRO A 49 -14.44 6.40 -14.55
CA PRO A 49 -15.29 7.44 -15.07
C PRO A 49 -14.47 8.37 -15.98
N THR A 50 -15.06 8.80 -17.10
CA THR A 50 -14.39 9.74 -18.03
C THR A 50 -14.39 11.16 -17.49
N LYS A 51 -15.32 11.49 -16.60
CA LYS A 51 -15.47 12.76 -15.88
C LYS A 51 -16.08 12.53 -14.50
N PRO A 52 -15.81 13.42 -13.51
CA PRO A 52 -14.71 14.39 -13.53
C PRO A 52 -13.34 13.69 -13.58
N PRO A 53 -12.22 14.43 -13.74
CA PRO A 53 -10.91 13.84 -13.61
C PRO A 53 -10.71 13.32 -12.18
N PRO A 54 -9.77 12.39 -11.96
CA PRO A 54 -9.44 11.94 -10.60
C PRO A 54 -9.16 13.12 -9.67
N LEU A 55 -9.72 13.07 -8.46
CA LEU A 55 -9.62 14.16 -7.47
C LEU A 55 -8.32 14.13 -6.68
N MET A 56 -7.45 13.16 -6.96
CA MET A 56 -6.13 13.01 -6.37
C MET A 56 -5.16 12.40 -7.38
N ARG A 57 -3.88 12.48 -7.10
CA ARG A 57 -2.84 11.82 -7.90
C ARG A 57 -3.09 10.32 -7.97
N GLN A 58 -2.86 9.73 -9.13
CA GLN A 58 -3.12 8.31 -9.39
C GLN A 58 -1.84 7.47 -9.41
N LYS A 59 -0.68 8.09 -9.28
CA LYS A 59 0.62 7.44 -9.33
C LYS A 59 1.60 8.15 -8.42
N TYR A 60 2.38 7.38 -7.67
CA TYR A 60 3.53 7.87 -6.91
C TYR A 60 4.79 7.70 -7.75
N THR A 61 5.56 8.77 -7.92
CA THR A 61 6.72 8.81 -8.83
C THR A 61 7.98 9.26 -8.12
N GLU A 62 9.13 9.21 -8.80
CA GLU A 62 10.40 9.72 -8.26
C GLU A 62 10.33 11.21 -7.89
N ALA A 63 9.51 12.00 -8.60
CA ALA A 63 9.30 13.42 -8.31
C ALA A 63 8.60 13.65 -6.95
N ASP A 64 7.92 12.64 -6.43
CA ASP A 64 7.22 12.69 -5.15
C ASP A 64 8.11 12.28 -3.96
N ALA A 65 9.36 11.93 -4.23
CA ALA A 65 10.29 11.52 -3.20
C ALA A 65 10.51 12.63 -2.17
N SER A 66 10.53 12.24 -0.88
CA SER A 66 10.69 13.18 0.25
C SER A 66 11.93 14.06 0.12
N ASN A 67 11.77 15.37 0.34
CA ASN A 67 12.84 16.37 0.31
C ASN A 67 13.29 16.84 1.71
N ILE A 68 12.95 16.12 2.78
CA ILE A 68 13.28 16.50 4.17
C ILE A 68 14.80 16.56 4.38
N SER A 69 15.54 15.66 3.76
CA SER A 69 17.00 15.68 3.77
C SER A 69 17.55 14.93 2.55
N PRO A 70 18.80 15.20 2.12
CA PRO A 70 19.43 14.44 1.03
C PRO A 70 19.44 12.94 1.27
N LYS A 71 19.69 12.51 2.51
CA LYS A 71 19.68 11.10 2.89
C LYS A 71 18.29 10.48 2.73
N THR A 72 17.26 11.15 3.23
CA THR A 72 15.87 10.67 3.14
C THR A 72 15.41 10.64 1.67
N HIS A 73 15.76 11.66 0.90
CA HIS A 73 15.48 11.71 -0.52
C HIS A 73 16.06 10.49 -1.26
N GLN A 74 17.37 10.24 -1.08
CA GLN A 74 18.02 9.10 -1.74
C GLN A 74 17.41 7.76 -1.32
N LEU A 75 17.12 7.56 -0.03
CA LEU A 75 16.46 6.36 0.48
C LEU A 75 15.08 6.13 -0.17
N THR A 76 14.31 7.20 -0.32
CA THR A 76 12.99 7.14 -0.94
C THR A 76 13.11 6.81 -2.44
N LEU A 77 14.04 7.45 -3.14
CA LEU A 77 14.31 7.17 -4.56
C LEU A 77 14.73 5.71 -4.79
N ASP A 78 15.67 5.21 -3.99
CA ASP A 78 16.14 3.83 -4.10
C ASP A 78 14.98 2.84 -3.91
N ARG A 79 14.08 3.14 -2.98
CA ARG A 79 12.93 2.29 -2.69
C ARG A 79 11.85 2.35 -3.77
N ILE A 80 11.55 3.54 -4.30
CA ILE A 80 10.62 3.71 -5.42
C ILE A 80 11.12 2.94 -6.66
N LYS A 81 12.42 3.04 -6.96
CA LYS A 81 13.04 2.35 -8.11
C LYS A 81 13.04 0.83 -7.96
N ALA A 82 13.17 0.34 -6.72
CA ALA A 82 13.14 -1.09 -6.44
C ALA A 82 11.71 -1.66 -6.38
N SER A 83 10.69 -0.80 -6.23
CA SER A 83 9.30 -1.20 -5.96
C SER A 83 8.42 -0.79 -7.14
N PRO A 84 7.92 -1.74 -7.95
CA PRO A 84 7.03 -1.43 -9.06
C PRO A 84 5.83 -0.60 -8.62
N ASN A 85 5.48 0.41 -9.40
CA ASN A 85 4.26 1.18 -9.24
C ASN A 85 3.56 1.32 -10.59
N PHE A 86 2.42 0.71 -10.71
CA PHE A 86 1.65 0.65 -11.95
C PHE A 86 0.43 1.58 -11.95
N GLY A 87 0.40 2.55 -11.04
CA GLY A 87 -0.74 3.44 -10.89
C GLY A 87 -1.85 2.81 -10.02
N PRO A 88 -3.11 3.17 -10.23
CA PRO A 88 -4.22 2.60 -9.48
C PRO A 88 -4.35 1.10 -9.77
N PHE A 89 -4.81 0.34 -8.78
CA PHE A 89 -5.01 -1.11 -8.85
C PHE A 89 -3.73 -1.94 -9.13
N PRO A 90 -2.59 -1.67 -8.47
CA PRO A 90 -1.44 -2.54 -8.62
C PRO A 90 -1.76 -3.92 -8.03
N ALA A 91 -1.28 -4.98 -8.68
CA ALA A 91 -1.37 -6.33 -8.13
C ALA A 91 -0.20 -6.55 -7.16
N PRO A 92 -0.45 -6.77 -5.85
CA PRO A 92 0.62 -7.08 -4.91
C PRO A 92 1.29 -8.41 -5.26
N GLY A 93 2.62 -8.47 -5.12
CA GLY A 93 3.41 -9.65 -5.41
C GLY A 93 4.37 -10.01 -4.29
N LEU A 94 5.26 -10.98 -4.54
CA LEU A 94 6.32 -11.37 -3.61
C LEU A 94 7.43 -10.30 -3.53
N ASN A 95 7.50 -9.41 -4.50
CA ASN A 95 8.32 -8.22 -4.44
C ASN A 95 7.53 -7.06 -3.82
N GLU A 96 8.25 -6.14 -3.17
CA GLU A 96 7.63 -4.94 -2.62
C GLU A 96 6.98 -4.10 -3.73
N THR A 97 5.74 -3.70 -3.52
CA THR A 97 4.95 -2.90 -4.46
C THR A 97 4.50 -1.61 -3.78
N VAL A 98 4.64 -0.47 -4.46
CA VAL A 98 4.09 0.79 -4.00
C VAL A 98 2.59 0.81 -4.28
N MET A 99 1.79 0.86 -3.22
CA MET A 99 0.34 1.07 -3.29
C MET A 99 0.06 2.56 -3.19
N PHE A 100 -0.52 3.14 -4.25
CA PHE A 100 -0.89 4.55 -4.25
C PHE A 100 -2.16 4.78 -5.09
N PRO A 101 -3.22 5.32 -4.49
CA PRO A 101 -3.37 5.59 -3.06
C PRO A 101 -3.17 4.34 -2.19
N GLY A 102 -2.71 4.55 -0.97
CA GLY A 102 -2.49 3.47 -0.02
C GLY A 102 -3.77 2.88 0.55
N PHE A 103 -3.64 1.98 1.53
CA PHE A 103 -4.80 1.28 2.12
C PHE A 103 -5.76 2.19 2.87
N ASP A 104 -5.29 3.32 3.39
CA ASP A 104 -6.15 4.34 3.99
C ASP A 104 -7.15 4.87 2.95
N GLY A 105 -6.74 4.84 1.67
CA GLY A 105 -7.53 5.36 0.58
C GLY A 105 -7.37 6.86 0.39
N GLY A 106 -7.75 7.34 -0.79
CA GLY A 106 -7.80 8.76 -1.10
C GLY A 106 -9.00 9.43 -0.45
N MET A 107 -10.18 9.13 -0.96
CA MET A 107 -11.43 9.54 -0.34
C MET A 107 -11.88 8.48 0.66
N GLU A 108 -12.20 8.92 1.85
CA GLU A 108 -12.49 8.09 3.02
C GLU A 108 -13.97 8.13 3.42
N TRP A 109 -14.30 7.46 4.49
CA TRP A 109 -15.64 7.38 5.07
C TRP A 109 -16.25 8.74 5.44
N GLY A 110 -15.46 9.81 5.56
CA GLY A 110 -15.95 11.17 5.76
C GLY A 110 -16.80 11.68 4.61
N GLY A 111 -16.72 11.02 3.43
CA GLY A 111 -17.48 11.41 2.25
C GLY A 111 -17.11 12.77 1.70
N GLY A 112 -18.04 13.37 0.99
CA GLY A 112 -17.94 14.74 0.49
C GLY A 112 -19.22 15.51 0.71
N ALA A 113 -19.19 16.80 0.47
CA ALA A 113 -20.33 17.71 0.56
C ALA A 113 -20.46 18.53 -0.71
N ALA A 114 -21.68 18.81 -1.13
CA ALA A 114 -21.96 19.71 -2.22
C ALA A 114 -22.69 20.95 -1.67
N ASP A 115 -22.30 22.12 -2.16
CA ASP A 115 -23.01 23.35 -1.85
C ASP A 115 -24.15 23.65 -2.88
N PRO A 116 -25.00 24.67 -2.62
CA PRO A 116 -26.07 25.03 -3.55
C PRO A 116 -25.60 25.50 -4.91
N ASP A 117 -24.34 25.95 -5.03
CA ASP A 117 -23.73 26.40 -6.29
C ASP A 117 -23.19 25.25 -7.12
N GLY A 118 -23.28 24.00 -6.61
CA GLY A 118 -22.84 22.78 -7.28
C GLY A 118 -21.36 22.49 -7.14
N ILE A 119 -20.67 23.10 -6.19
CA ILE A 119 -19.28 22.78 -5.87
C ILE A 119 -19.24 21.58 -4.93
N TYR A 120 -18.44 20.58 -5.29
CA TYR A 120 -18.22 19.39 -4.49
C TYR A 120 -16.92 19.49 -3.69
N TYR A 121 -17.04 19.41 -2.38
CA TYR A 121 -15.93 19.47 -1.41
C TYR A 121 -15.63 18.09 -0.89
N VAL A 122 -14.38 17.69 -0.97
CA VAL A 122 -13.91 16.40 -0.44
C VAL A 122 -12.46 16.51 0.01
N ASN A 123 -12.14 15.90 1.13
CA ASN A 123 -10.74 15.70 1.52
C ASN A 123 -10.20 14.41 0.91
N VAL A 124 -8.93 14.44 0.57
CA VAL A 124 -8.21 13.27 0.03
C VAL A 124 -6.90 13.05 0.77
N ASN A 125 -6.53 11.78 0.96
CA ASN A 125 -5.23 11.37 1.49
C ASN A 125 -4.35 10.88 0.36
N GLU A 126 -3.10 11.33 0.33
CA GLU A 126 -2.11 10.92 -0.67
C GLU A 126 -0.90 10.26 0.00
N MET A 127 -1.16 9.20 0.78
CA MET A 127 -0.12 8.45 1.47
C MET A 127 0.24 7.20 0.68
N PRO A 128 1.51 7.05 0.24
CA PRO A 128 1.97 5.80 -0.37
C PRO A 128 2.18 4.73 0.71
N TRP A 129 1.79 3.50 0.41
CA TRP A 129 2.07 2.32 1.21
C TRP A 129 2.99 1.37 0.46
N LEU A 130 3.80 0.64 1.20
CA LEU A 130 4.61 -0.43 0.67
C LEU A 130 4.02 -1.76 1.10
N LEU A 131 3.66 -2.57 0.13
CA LEU A 131 3.07 -3.88 0.34
C LEU A 131 3.95 -4.96 -0.27
N GLN A 132 4.20 -6.00 0.49
CA GLN A 132 4.84 -7.22 0.01
C GLN A 132 4.06 -8.42 0.50
N MET A 133 3.68 -9.29 -0.42
CA MET A 133 3.11 -10.58 -0.06
C MET A 133 4.24 -11.51 0.41
N ILE A 134 3.93 -12.37 1.36
CA ILE A 134 4.89 -13.33 1.90
C ILE A 134 4.37 -14.74 1.76
N GLU A 135 5.24 -15.66 1.37
CA GLU A 135 4.89 -17.07 1.38
C GLU A 135 4.75 -17.59 2.81
N THR A 136 3.61 -18.17 3.10
CA THR A 136 3.32 -18.81 4.40
C THR A 136 3.54 -20.32 4.38
N ARG A 137 3.95 -20.86 3.21
CA ARG A 137 4.27 -22.26 2.99
C ARG A 137 5.69 -22.39 2.42
N LYS A 138 6.28 -23.56 2.56
CA LYS A 138 7.53 -23.94 1.88
C LYS A 138 7.26 -24.29 0.42
N ALA A 139 8.32 -24.38 -0.38
CA ALA A 139 8.23 -24.77 -1.79
C ALA A 139 7.59 -26.17 -2.02
N ASP A 140 7.66 -27.07 -1.04
CA ASP A 140 7.02 -28.38 -1.05
C ASP A 140 5.53 -28.33 -0.62
N GLY A 141 4.96 -27.15 -0.41
CA GLY A 141 3.58 -26.94 0.02
C GLY A 141 3.34 -27.14 1.53
N SER A 142 4.34 -27.61 2.29
CA SER A 142 4.20 -27.78 3.74
C SER A 142 4.14 -26.42 4.46
N LYS A 143 3.52 -26.40 5.64
CA LYS A 143 3.44 -25.16 6.44
C LYS A 143 4.82 -24.78 6.98
N LEU A 144 5.10 -23.48 6.99
CA LEU A 144 6.24 -22.98 7.75
C LEU A 144 6.09 -23.30 9.24
N VAL A 145 7.20 -23.52 9.92
CA VAL A 145 7.18 -23.58 11.37
C VAL A 145 6.71 -22.24 11.95
N ARG A 146 6.00 -22.33 13.08
CA ARG A 146 5.32 -21.16 13.66
C ARG A 146 6.25 -19.94 13.81
N GLY A 147 7.45 -20.14 14.37
CA GLY A 147 8.39 -19.03 14.58
C GLY A 147 8.86 -18.37 13.29
N GLU A 148 9.08 -19.13 12.21
CA GLU A 148 9.44 -18.58 10.90
C GLU A 148 8.28 -17.79 10.29
N ARG A 149 7.08 -18.34 10.34
CA ARG A 149 5.88 -17.66 9.86
C ARG A 149 5.64 -16.35 10.62
N ASP A 150 5.66 -16.41 11.95
CA ASP A 150 5.41 -15.26 12.82
C ASP A 150 6.49 -14.18 12.60
N TYR A 151 7.76 -14.60 12.40
CA TYR A 151 8.84 -13.68 12.02
C TYR A 151 8.55 -12.97 10.69
N LYS A 152 8.18 -13.70 9.65
CA LYS A 152 7.88 -13.11 8.34
C LYS A 152 6.74 -12.11 8.42
N ILE A 153 5.70 -12.40 9.21
CA ILE A 153 4.52 -11.53 9.35
C ILE A 153 4.82 -10.28 10.17
N PHE A 154 5.47 -10.43 11.32
CA PHE A 154 5.56 -9.35 12.30
C PHE A 154 6.92 -8.64 12.34
N CYS A 155 7.97 -9.29 11.92
CA CYS A 155 9.33 -8.78 12.07
C CYS A 155 10.01 -8.47 10.73
N GLY A 156 9.62 -9.20 9.68
CA GLY A 156 10.28 -9.15 8.37
C GLY A 156 10.24 -7.80 7.70
N ALA A 157 9.18 -7.02 7.87
CA ALA A 157 9.04 -5.68 7.28
C ALA A 157 10.17 -4.72 7.70
N CYS A 158 10.65 -4.83 8.94
CA CYS A 158 11.71 -3.99 9.48
C CYS A 158 13.09 -4.66 9.38
N HIS A 159 13.17 -5.94 9.79
CA HIS A 159 14.44 -6.65 9.89
C HIS A 159 14.86 -7.42 8.63
N GLY A 160 14.06 -7.34 7.56
CA GLY A 160 14.25 -8.08 6.32
C GLY A 160 13.80 -9.54 6.43
N LEU A 161 13.25 -10.11 5.36
CA LEU A 161 12.89 -11.53 5.33
C LEU A 161 14.12 -12.44 5.48
N ASP A 162 15.29 -11.93 5.09
CA ASP A 162 16.60 -12.58 5.22
C ASP A 162 17.29 -12.30 6.58
N ARG A 163 16.67 -11.53 7.46
CA ARG A 163 17.17 -11.13 8.79
C ARG A 163 18.42 -10.28 8.81
N LYS A 164 18.82 -9.68 7.66
CA LYS A 164 20.02 -8.83 7.58
C LYS A 164 19.77 -7.40 8.10
N GLY A 165 18.55 -7.05 8.37
CA GLY A 165 18.17 -5.70 8.78
C GLY A 165 18.29 -4.69 7.65
N ASN A 166 18.11 -3.42 8.00
CA ASN A 166 18.33 -2.30 7.10
C ASN A 166 19.09 -1.20 7.84
N LYS A 167 20.41 -1.12 7.63
CA LYS A 167 21.28 -0.14 8.30
C LYS A 167 20.90 1.30 8.00
N GLN A 168 20.47 1.58 6.76
CA GLN A 168 20.10 2.93 6.33
C GLN A 168 18.84 3.41 7.05
N ALA A 169 17.87 2.52 7.22
CA ALA A 169 16.65 2.77 7.98
C ALA A 169 16.84 2.59 9.50
N GLY A 170 18.03 2.15 9.95
CA GLY A 170 18.34 1.96 11.37
C GLY A 170 17.75 0.68 11.98
N PHE A 171 17.41 -0.33 11.17
CA PHE A 171 16.96 -1.63 11.65
C PHE A 171 18.14 -2.59 11.75
N PRO A 172 18.46 -3.11 12.96
CA PRO A 172 19.61 -3.97 13.14
C PRO A 172 19.41 -5.36 12.52
N PRO A 173 20.52 -6.04 12.10
CA PRO A 173 20.46 -7.44 11.68
C PRO A 173 20.13 -8.35 12.85
N LEU A 174 19.35 -9.40 12.59
CA LEU A 174 19.02 -10.45 13.57
C LEU A 174 19.77 -11.78 13.32
N LEU A 175 20.55 -11.87 12.25
CA LEU A 175 21.48 -12.96 12.06
C LEU A 175 22.49 -12.95 13.21
N GLY A 176 22.75 -14.12 13.85
CA GLY A 176 23.66 -14.23 14.98
C GLY A 176 23.20 -13.45 16.24
N ILE A 177 21.90 -13.17 16.39
CA ILE A 177 21.40 -12.45 17.54
C ILE A 177 21.66 -13.21 18.87
N GLY A 178 21.66 -14.54 18.84
CA GLY A 178 21.97 -15.37 20.01
C GLY A 178 23.38 -15.26 20.54
N ASP A 179 24.35 -14.79 19.69
CA ASP A 179 25.71 -14.53 20.13
C ASP A 179 25.87 -13.16 20.82
N ARG A 180 24.87 -12.28 20.65
CA ARG A 180 24.88 -10.88 21.14
C ARG A 180 23.90 -10.62 22.27
N LYS A 181 22.90 -11.49 22.42
CA LYS A 181 21.83 -11.36 23.41
C LYS A 181 21.38 -12.71 23.90
N THR A 182 21.10 -12.79 25.17
CA THR A 182 20.49 -13.98 25.78
C THR A 182 19.04 -14.15 25.32
N ARG A 183 18.52 -15.35 25.44
CA ARG A 183 17.12 -15.63 25.15
C ARG A 183 16.15 -14.75 25.95
N ALA A 184 16.44 -14.52 27.24
CA ALA A 184 15.62 -13.69 28.10
C ALA A 184 15.59 -12.21 27.63
N GLU A 185 16.72 -11.67 27.19
CA GLU A 185 16.78 -10.31 26.61
C GLU A 185 16.00 -10.21 25.29
N ILE A 186 16.08 -11.23 24.43
CA ILE A 186 15.34 -11.29 23.18
C ILE A 186 13.83 -11.32 23.47
N GLU A 187 13.39 -12.19 24.39
CA GLU A 187 11.99 -12.27 24.80
C GLU A 187 11.48 -10.97 25.41
N LEU A 188 12.30 -10.32 26.24
CA LEU A 188 11.95 -9.03 26.86
C LEU A 188 11.75 -7.94 25.80
N ILE A 189 12.71 -7.79 24.88
CA ILE A 189 12.64 -6.80 23.79
C ILE A 189 11.44 -7.09 22.88
N THR A 190 11.16 -8.35 22.58
CA THR A 190 10.02 -8.72 21.74
C THR A 190 8.68 -8.38 22.40
N ARG A 191 8.58 -8.49 23.75
CA ARG A 191 7.35 -8.20 24.50
C ARG A 191 7.14 -6.72 24.82
N GLN A 192 8.22 -5.98 25.06
CA GLN A 192 8.14 -4.61 25.53
C GLN A 192 8.51 -3.58 24.47
N GLY A 193 9.09 -4.06 23.37
CA GLY A 193 9.65 -3.19 22.35
C GLY A 193 10.98 -2.59 22.76
N GLY A 194 11.53 -1.74 21.92
CA GLY A 194 12.78 -1.02 22.18
C GLY A 194 13.09 -0.03 21.07
N GLY A 195 13.25 1.25 21.42
CA GLY A 195 13.44 2.30 20.45
C GLY A 195 12.24 2.45 19.51
N ARG A 196 12.41 2.13 18.23
CA ARG A 196 11.33 2.14 17.24
C ARG A 196 10.63 0.78 17.06
N MET A 197 11.09 -0.24 17.73
CA MET A 197 10.49 -1.56 17.68
C MET A 197 9.28 -1.59 18.64
N PRO A 198 8.05 -1.87 18.13
CA PRO A 198 6.89 -2.09 19.00
C PRO A 198 7.06 -3.38 19.81
N GLY A 199 6.40 -3.46 20.95
CA GLY A 199 6.31 -4.67 21.75
C GLY A 199 5.18 -5.58 21.31
#